data_c93c3f44ca4e28740777eee62bfa9a97
#
_entry.id   c93c3f44ca4e28740777eee62bfa9a97
#
_cell.length_a   1.000
_cell.length_b   1.000
_cell.length_c   1.000
_cell.angle_alpha   90.00
_cell.angle_beta   90.00
_cell.angle_gamma   90.00
#
_symmetry.space_group_name_H-M   'P 1'
#
loop_
_entity.id
_entity.type
_entity.pdbx_description
1 polymer ?
#
loop_
_entity_poly.entity_id
_entity_poly.type
_entity_poly.pdbx_seq_one_letter_code
_entity_poly.pdbx_strand_id
1 'polypeptide(L)'
;MTSQGSKRKTPLWQKSLPWLITVACFGYLYTKVSGAAAREGIGLFAYLGGVFAQVHWGQWLALMIPYSIFFFLIDTLVVWRVINWFNTSVSYKNMLPIRGSSYILSIINEQVGKGAMGLYLNRRYEVPGWEVGSSMVFIMFCEFYYLLMWATVGWLIGGDSLPSEFGLIPWIAAVASVFFVVWILLFRSSLGKSASFRDRPAFKSFREAGPLRYLGVIVLRSPALLAAVVIYTLALRLFNVDTSFLQMLGYLPVIFFGAATPGPMRTVAITLWVILFPGHEGEMTAFGFVQHNFFIFFNAAIGLLFLRRANRELFG
;
A
#
# COMPACT_ATOMS: atom_id res chain seq x y z
N MET A 1 -18.50 -40.34 -0.77
CA MET A 1 -17.24 -40.29 -1.54
C MET A 1 -16.68 -38.87 -1.45
N THR A 2 -15.79 -38.64 -0.52
CA THR A 2 -15.17 -37.34 -0.24
C THR A 2 -13.99 -37.14 -1.19
N SER A 3 -14.17 -36.25 -2.16
CA SER A 3 -13.09 -35.80 -3.06
C SER A 3 -12.06 -35.02 -2.24
N GLN A 4 -10.94 -35.64 -1.89
CA GLN A 4 -9.75 -34.94 -1.40
C GLN A 4 -9.19 -34.08 -2.53
N GLY A 5 -9.51 -32.79 -2.50
CA GLY A 5 -8.88 -31.80 -3.36
C GLY A 5 -7.38 -31.75 -3.14
N SER A 6 -6.61 -32.27 -4.10
CA SER A 6 -5.16 -32.19 -4.16
C SER A 6 -4.73 -30.72 -3.97
N LYS A 7 -4.15 -30.40 -2.80
CA LYS A 7 -3.49 -29.12 -2.55
C LYS A 7 -2.32 -29.00 -3.53
N ARG A 8 -2.46 -28.26 -4.62
CA ARG A 8 -1.34 -27.91 -5.52
C ARG A 8 -0.26 -27.23 -4.66
N LYS A 9 0.86 -27.92 -4.49
CA LYS A 9 2.03 -27.36 -3.82
C LYS A 9 2.51 -26.15 -4.62
N THR A 10 2.48 -24.96 -4.02
CA THR A 10 3.07 -23.76 -4.61
C THR A 10 4.52 -24.02 -4.93
N PRO A 11 5.00 -23.77 -6.16
CA PRO A 11 6.37 -24.05 -6.56
C PRO A 11 7.36 -23.24 -5.69
N LEU A 12 8.50 -23.84 -5.36
CA LEU A 12 9.51 -23.28 -4.45
C LEU A 12 9.95 -21.87 -4.86
N TRP A 13 10.09 -21.61 -6.17
CA TRP A 13 10.50 -20.30 -6.68
C TRP A 13 9.52 -19.17 -6.32
N GLN A 14 8.21 -19.45 -6.24
CA GLN A 14 7.21 -18.44 -5.82
C GLN A 14 7.33 -18.09 -4.33
N LYS A 15 7.87 -18.99 -3.52
CA LYS A 15 8.13 -18.74 -2.10
C LYS A 15 9.47 -18.04 -1.88
N SER A 16 10.48 -18.32 -2.71
CA SER A 16 11.82 -17.75 -2.57
C SER A 16 11.96 -16.36 -3.20
N LEU A 17 11.19 -16.05 -4.23
CA LEU A 17 11.30 -14.77 -4.96
C LEU A 17 11.20 -13.52 -4.07
N PRO A 18 10.23 -13.40 -3.12
CA PRO A 18 10.17 -12.24 -2.23
C PRO A 18 11.42 -12.11 -1.34
N TRP A 19 12.00 -13.23 -0.91
CA TRP A 19 13.22 -13.24 -0.11
C TRP A 19 14.45 -12.85 -0.93
N LEU A 20 14.56 -13.31 -2.18
CA LEU A 20 15.64 -12.91 -3.09
C LEU A 20 15.60 -11.40 -3.36
N ILE A 21 14.42 -10.85 -3.65
CA ILE A 21 14.24 -9.40 -3.81
C ILE A 21 14.66 -8.67 -2.54
N THR A 22 14.24 -9.14 -1.38
CA THR A 22 14.60 -8.54 -0.09
C THR A 22 16.12 -8.53 0.15
N VAL A 23 16.79 -9.67 -0.09
CA VAL A 23 18.25 -9.77 0.06
C VAL A 23 18.96 -8.83 -0.92
N ALA A 24 18.51 -8.76 -2.18
CA ALA A 24 19.05 -7.83 -3.16
C ALA A 24 18.88 -6.35 -2.73
N CYS A 25 17.69 -5.99 -2.22
CA CYS A 25 17.43 -4.64 -1.69
C CYS A 25 18.34 -4.32 -0.49
N PHE A 26 18.48 -5.23 0.46
CA PHE A 26 19.38 -5.02 1.60
C PHE A 26 20.84 -4.90 1.17
N GLY A 27 21.28 -5.74 0.23
CA GLY A 27 22.64 -5.64 -0.35
C GLY A 27 22.87 -4.28 -1.00
N TYR A 28 21.92 -3.81 -1.79
CA TYR A 28 21.97 -2.49 -2.41
C TYR A 28 22.02 -1.36 -1.36
N LEU A 29 21.12 -1.37 -0.38
CA LEU A 29 21.10 -0.39 0.71
C LEU A 29 22.42 -0.38 1.48
N TYR A 30 22.93 -1.56 1.84
CA TYR A 30 24.20 -1.71 2.53
C TYR A 30 25.35 -1.06 1.73
N THR A 31 25.48 -1.37 0.44
CA THR A 31 26.55 -0.82 -0.41
C THR A 31 26.44 0.70 -0.54
N LYS A 32 25.23 1.24 -0.69
CA LYS A 32 25.01 2.68 -0.82
C LYS A 32 25.31 3.43 0.47
N VAL A 33 24.77 2.97 1.60
CA VAL A 33 24.96 3.63 2.90
C VAL A 33 26.41 3.48 3.39
N SER A 34 27.03 2.30 3.21
CA SER A 34 28.46 2.10 3.54
C SER A 34 29.35 2.99 2.69
N GLY A 35 29.04 3.16 1.39
CA GLY A 35 29.74 4.09 0.52
C GLY A 35 29.59 5.55 0.97
N ALA A 36 28.41 5.96 1.44
CA ALA A 36 28.18 7.28 2.02
C ALA A 36 29.01 7.48 3.31
N ALA A 37 28.94 6.54 4.24
CA ALA A 37 29.71 6.56 5.48
C ALA A 37 31.25 6.62 5.22
N ALA A 38 31.70 5.85 4.23
CA ALA A 38 33.13 5.85 3.84
C ALA A 38 33.60 7.20 3.27
N ARG A 39 32.73 7.92 2.54
CA ARG A 39 33.05 9.28 2.06
C ARG A 39 33.24 10.27 3.21
N GLU A 40 32.57 10.05 4.33
CA GLU A 40 32.73 10.86 5.56
C GLU A 40 33.84 10.34 6.50
N GLY A 41 34.47 9.22 6.15
CA GLY A 41 35.55 8.63 6.96
C GLY A 41 35.09 7.99 8.26
N ILE A 42 33.80 7.65 8.39
CA ILE A 42 33.21 7.08 9.61
C ILE A 42 32.56 5.71 9.33
N GLY A 43 32.33 4.94 10.42
CA GLY A 43 31.66 3.65 10.30
C GLY A 43 30.15 3.77 10.02
N LEU A 44 29.57 2.76 9.36
CA LEU A 44 28.16 2.71 8.98
C LEU A 44 27.21 3.05 10.14
N PHE A 45 27.42 2.45 11.31
CA PHE A 45 26.54 2.67 12.47
C PHE A 45 26.71 4.07 13.07
N ALA A 46 27.92 4.62 13.06
CA ALA A 46 28.18 5.99 13.51
C ALA A 46 27.51 6.99 12.53
N TYR A 47 27.60 6.75 11.23
CA TYR A 47 26.95 7.55 10.20
C TYR A 47 25.42 7.58 10.40
N LEU A 48 24.77 6.41 10.45
CA LEU A 48 23.32 6.33 10.68
C LEU A 48 22.92 6.91 12.03
N GLY A 49 23.73 6.67 13.09
CA GLY A 49 23.50 7.26 14.41
C GLY A 49 23.52 8.79 14.38
N GLY A 50 24.43 9.38 13.61
CA GLY A 50 24.49 10.82 13.35
C GLY A 50 23.24 11.34 12.65
N VAL A 51 22.77 10.66 11.61
CA VAL A 51 21.51 11.00 10.91
C VAL A 51 20.33 10.99 11.88
N PHE A 52 20.20 9.93 12.69
CA PHE A 52 19.10 9.81 13.66
C PHE A 52 19.16 10.88 14.77
N ALA A 53 20.37 11.26 15.20
CA ALA A 53 20.55 12.26 16.26
C ALA A 53 20.14 13.67 15.82
N GLN A 54 20.18 13.98 14.52
CA GLN A 54 19.81 15.28 13.99
C GLN A 54 18.30 15.46 13.81
N VAL A 55 17.51 14.37 13.84
CA VAL A 55 16.07 14.43 13.60
C VAL A 55 15.32 15.01 14.79
N HIS A 56 14.51 16.03 14.57
CA HIS A 56 13.57 16.56 15.55
C HIS A 56 12.35 15.66 15.72
N TRP A 57 12.49 14.57 16.49
CA TRP A 57 11.49 13.51 16.66
C TRP A 57 10.12 14.00 17.11
N GLY A 58 10.07 15.04 17.96
CA GLY A 58 8.79 15.63 18.39
C GLY A 58 8.01 16.24 17.22
N GLN A 59 8.70 16.96 16.33
CA GLN A 59 8.08 17.53 15.13
C GLN A 59 7.69 16.43 14.14
N TRP A 60 8.55 15.41 13.98
CA TRP A 60 8.26 14.27 13.12
C TRP A 60 6.99 13.53 13.58
N LEU A 61 6.86 13.24 14.88
CA LEU A 61 5.66 12.62 15.44
C LEU A 61 4.42 13.52 15.29
N ALA A 62 4.57 14.84 15.44
CA ALA A 62 3.48 15.80 15.23
C ALA A 62 2.95 15.81 13.80
N LEU A 63 3.78 15.46 12.80
CA LEU A 63 3.36 15.26 11.42
C LEU A 63 2.77 13.86 11.20
N MET A 64 3.44 12.82 11.67
CA MET A 64 3.12 11.45 11.32
C MET A 64 1.91 10.88 12.06
N ILE A 65 1.66 11.27 13.30
CA ILE A 65 0.50 10.78 14.08
C ILE A 65 -0.82 11.25 13.45
N PRO A 66 -1.06 12.56 13.21
CA PRO A 66 -2.29 13.00 12.57
C PRO A 66 -2.47 12.41 11.17
N TYR A 67 -1.39 12.32 10.40
CA TYR A 67 -1.43 11.69 9.08
C TYR A 67 -1.84 10.23 9.14
N SER A 68 -1.28 9.45 10.08
CA SER A 68 -1.61 8.03 10.22
C SER A 68 -3.07 7.81 10.63
N ILE A 69 -3.61 8.67 11.50
CA ILE A 69 -5.02 8.67 11.87
C ILE A 69 -5.88 9.02 10.65
N PHE A 70 -5.52 10.06 9.92
CA PHE A 70 -6.23 10.46 8.68
C PHE A 70 -6.23 9.33 7.66
N PHE A 71 -5.07 8.71 7.43
CA PHE A 71 -4.96 7.55 6.54
C PHE A 71 -5.87 6.41 6.97
N PHE A 72 -5.88 6.06 8.27
CA PHE A 72 -6.76 5.02 8.81
C PHE A 72 -8.25 5.32 8.53
N LEU A 73 -8.66 6.57 8.69
CA LEU A 73 -10.04 6.97 8.44
C LEU A 73 -10.39 6.88 6.95
N ILE A 74 -9.52 7.37 6.06
CA ILE A 74 -9.73 7.28 4.60
C ILE A 74 -9.69 5.82 4.13
N ASP A 75 -8.75 5.03 4.59
CA ASP A 75 -8.65 3.61 4.25
C ASP A 75 -9.91 2.83 4.69
N THR A 76 -10.37 3.10 5.92
CA THR A 76 -11.63 2.53 6.42
C THR A 76 -12.83 2.99 5.60
N LEU A 77 -12.85 4.25 5.15
CA LEU A 77 -13.93 4.81 4.31
C LEU A 77 -14.01 4.09 2.95
N VAL A 78 -12.86 3.83 2.33
CA VAL A 78 -12.80 3.08 1.07
C VAL A 78 -13.32 1.66 1.25
N VAL A 79 -12.80 0.94 2.26
CA VAL A 79 -13.25 -0.43 2.57
C VAL A 79 -14.74 -0.47 2.91
N TRP A 80 -15.20 0.44 3.77
CA TRP A 80 -16.62 0.58 4.14
C TRP A 80 -17.49 0.77 2.89
N ARG A 81 -17.09 1.66 1.99
CA ARG A 81 -17.88 1.96 0.78
C ARG A 81 -17.98 0.75 -0.12
N VAL A 82 -16.87 0.05 -0.34
CA VAL A 82 -16.81 -1.14 -1.19
C VAL A 82 -17.62 -2.31 -0.59
N ILE A 83 -17.50 -2.55 0.72
CA ILE A 83 -18.30 -3.57 1.40
C ILE A 83 -19.80 -3.27 1.28
N ASN A 84 -20.21 -2.01 1.41
CA ASN A 84 -21.62 -1.62 1.25
C ASN A 84 -22.10 -1.71 -0.21
N TRP A 85 -21.20 -1.66 -1.19
CA TRP A 85 -21.59 -1.83 -2.59
C TRP A 85 -21.81 -3.29 -3.01
N PHE A 86 -21.05 -4.23 -2.43
CA PHE A 86 -20.97 -5.59 -2.95
C PHE A 86 -21.30 -6.70 -1.95
N ASN A 87 -21.31 -6.41 -0.67
CA ASN A 87 -21.43 -7.46 0.34
C ASN A 87 -22.63 -7.28 1.26
N THR A 88 -22.59 -6.29 2.15
CA THR A 88 -23.64 -6.09 3.15
C THR A 88 -23.66 -4.66 3.66
N SER A 89 -24.81 -4.20 4.17
CA SER A 89 -24.93 -2.86 4.74
C SER A 89 -24.32 -2.81 6.14
N VAL A 90 -23.26 -2.03 6.30
CA VAL A 90 -22.57 -1.79 7.56
C VAL A 90 -22.44 -0.29 7.78
N SER A 91 -22.67 0.21 8.99
CA SER A 91 -22.41 1.61 9.31
C SER A 91 -20.89 1.87 9.36
N TYR A 92 -20.45 3.09 9.01
CA TYR A 92 -19.03 3.46 9.06
C TYR A 92 -18.45 3.27 10.47
N LYS A 93 -19.21 3.62 11.52
CA LYS A 93 -18.80 3.44 12.93
C LYS A 93 -18.53 1.96 13.30
N ASN A 94 -19.26 1.04 12.66
CA ASN A 94 -19.06 -0.40 12.87
C ASN A 94 -17.91 -0.95 11.99
N MET A 95 -17.56 -0.28 10.90
CA MET A 95 -16.42 -0.66 10.08
C MET A 95 -15.06 -0.30 10.73
N LEU A 96 -15.01 0.76 11.55
CA LEU A 96 -13.77 1.18 12.24
C LEU A 96 -13.13 0.05 13.08
N PRO A 97 -13.85 -0.65 13.98
CA PRO A 97 -13.25 -1.76 14.73
C PRO A 97 -12.91 -2.96 13.85
N ILE A 98 -13.67 -3.23 12.79
CA ILE A 98 -13.38 -4.31 11.84
C ILE A 98 -12.05 -4.04 11.13
N ARG A 99 -11.89 -2.84 10.58
CA ARG A 99 -10.66 -2.45 9.88
C ARG A 99 -9.49 -2.26 10.84
N GLY A 100 -9.71 -1.57 11.97
CA GLY A 100 -8.67 -1.36 12.98
C GLY A 100 -8.09 -2.67 13.51
N SER A 101 -8.93 -3.61 13.95
CA SER A 101 -8.44 -4.91 14.46
C SER A 101 -7.68 -5.72 13.40
N SER A 102 -8.01 -5.58 12.11
CA SER A 102 -7.30 -6.25 11.03
C SER A 102 -5.85 -5.78 10.87
N TYR A 103 -5.53 -4.54 11.26
CA TYR A 103 -4.15 -4.03 11.19
C TYR A 103 -3.19 -4.72 12.17
N ILE A 104 -3.67 -5.27 13.27
CA ILE A 104 -2.83 -6.06 14.20
C ILE A 104 -2.22 -7.25 13.47
N LEU A 105 -3.03 -7.94 12.68
CA LEU A 105 -2.58 -9.10 11.91
C LEU A 105 -1.81 -8.70 10.64
N SER A 106 -1.97 -7.45 10.19
CA SER A 106 -1.18 -6.92 9.07
C SER A 106 0.30 -6.69 9.42
N ILE A 107 0.68 -6.68 10.71
CA ILE A 107 2.10 -6.70 11.14
C ILE A 107 2.79 -7.96 10.58
N ILE A 108 2.12 -9.10 10.61
CA ILE A 108 2.66 -10.38 10.11
C ILE A 108 2.68 -10.36 8.59
N ASN A 109 1.53 -10.04 7.99
CA ASN A 109 1.35 -9.95 6.56
C ASN A 109 0.04 -9.22 6.26
N GLU A 110 0.04 -8.32 5.28
CA GLU A 110 -1.15 -7.57 4.87
C GLU A 110 -2.29 -8.48 4.40
N GLN A 111 -1.97 -9.59 3.75
CA GLN A 111 -2.97 -10.57 3.30
C GLN A 111 -3.65 -11.28 4.46
N VAL A 112 -2.92 -11.54 5.56
CA VAL A 112 -3.47 -12.09 6.80
C VAL A 112 -4.45 -11.11 7.43
N GLY A 113 -4.12 -9.81 7.45
CA GLY A 113 -5.02 -8.75 7.91
C GLY A 113 -6.31 -8.70 7.08
N LYS A 114 -6.20 -8.74 5.75
CA LYS A 114 -7.38 -8.78 4.85
C LYS A 114 -8.23 -10.04 5.08
N GLY A 115 -7.59 -11.20 5.32
CA GLY A 115 -8.28 -12.44 5.66
C GLY A 115 -9.05 -12.36 6.98
N ALA A 116 -8.45 -11.72 8.01
CA ALA A 116 -9.09 -11.51 9.31
C ALA A 116 -10.35 -10.63 9.20
N MET A 117 -10.30 -9.59 8.37
CA MET A 117 -11.47 -8.78 8.08
C MET A 117 -12.59 -9.60 7.42
N GLY A 118 -12.24 -10.49 6.48
CA GLY A 118 -13.17 -11.42 5.87
C GLY A 118 -13.84 -12.34 6.90
N LEU A 119 -13.06 -12.89 7.85
CA LEU A 119 -13.57 -13.71 8.92
C LEU A 119 -14.50 -12.92 9.86
N TYR A 120 -14.15 -11.68 10.18
CA TYR A 120 -14.99 -10.81 11.01
C TYR A 120 -16.34 -10.54 10.35
N LEU A 121 -16.35 -10.15 9.09
CA LEU A 121 -17.58 -9.89 8.33
C LEU A 121 -18.42 -11.16 8.15
N ASN A 122 -17.77 -12.31 7.95
CA ASN A 122 -18.48 -13.59 7.89
C ASN A 122 -19.18 -13.92 9.19
N ARG A 123 -18.49 -13.83 10.34
CA ARG A 123 -19.08 -14.18 11.63
C ARG A 123 -20.20 -13.25 12.08
N ARG A 124 -20.06 -11.95 11.79
CA ARG A 124 -21.01 -10.94 12.30
C ARG A 124 -22.15 -10.63 11.36
N TYR A 125 -21.90 -10.68 10.04
CA TYR A 125 -22.87 -10.28 9.03
C TYR A 125 -23.18 -11.41 8.04
N GLU A 126 -22.71 -12.63 8.33
CA GLU A 126 -22.94 -13.83 7.51
C GLU A 126 -22.48 -13.70 6.06
N VAL A 127 -21.56 -12.75 5.78
CA VAL A 127 -21.02 -12.53 4.43
C VAL A 127 -20.03 -13.66 4.10
N PRO A 128 -20.20 -14.40 3.00
CA PRO A 128 -19.23 -15.42 2.60
C PRO A 128 -17.83 -14.82 2.42
N GLY A 129 -16.83 -15.45 3.03
CA GLY A 129 -15.45 -14.91 3.03
C GLY A 129 -14.87 -14.69 1.64
N TRP A 130 -15.25 -15.52 0.64
CA TRP A 130 -14.83 -15.33 -0.75
C TRP A 130 -15.43 -14.07 -1.39
N GLU A 131 -16.61 -13.60 -0.97
CA GLU A 131 -17.20 -12.35 -1.44
C GLU A 131 -16.42 -11.15 -0.92
N VAL A 132 -16.05 -11.18 0.37
CA VAL A 132 -15.16 -10.16 0.95
C VAL A 132 -13.82 -10.19 0.23
N GLY A 133 -13.27 -11.39 -0.06
CA GLY A 133 -12.07 -11.55 -0.87
C GLY A 133 -12.17 -10.89 -2.23
N SER A 134 -13.30 -11.06 -2.94
CA SER A 134 -13.57 -10.38 -4.22
C SER A 134 -13.54 -8.85 -4.08
N SER A 135 -14.14 -8.31 -3.01
CA SER A 135 -14.12 -6.87 -2.73
C SER A 135 -12.71 -6.36 -2.44
N MET A 136 -11.88 -7.15 -1.76
CA MET A 136 -10.48 -6.78 -1.53
C MET A 136 -9.66 -6.77 -2.81
N VAL A 137 -9.83 -7.76 -3.69
CA VAL A 137 -9.18 -7.80 -5.00
C VAL A 137 -9.62 -6.60 -5.86
N PHE A 138 -10.90 -6.21 -5.80
CA PHE A 138 -11.41 -5.01 -6.46
C PHE A 138 -10.74 -3.73 -5.95
N ILE A 139 -10.59 -3.58 -4.62
CA ILE A 139 -9.86 -2.45 -4.02
C ILE A 139 -8.41 -2.44 -4.50
N MET A 140 -7.70 -3.57 -4.47
CA MET A 140 -6.30 -3.67 -4.92
C MET A 140 -6.14 -3.27 -6.39
N PHE A 141 -7.08 -3.69 -7.24
CA PHE A 141 -7.12 -3.28 -8.64
C PHE A 141 -7.27 -1.76 -8.78
N CYS A 142 -8.21 -1.15 -8.06
CA CYS A 142 -8.40 0.30 -8.07
C CYS A 142 -7.19 1.04 -7.49
N GLU A 143 -6.51 0.47 -6.48
CA GLU A 143 -5.28 1.04 -5.90
C GLU A 143 -4.14 1.06 -6.89
N PHE A 144 -4.00 0.07 -7.75
CA PHE A 144 -3.05 0.10 -8.86
C PHE A 144 -3.31 1.32 -9.77
N TYR A 145 -4.54 1.50 -10.23
CA TYR A 145 -4.90 2.59 -11.14
C TYR A 145 -4.84 3.97 -10.48
N TYR A 146 -5.18 4.05 -9.21
CA TYR A 146 -5.06 5.26 -8.43
C TYR A 146 -3.60 5.75 -8.33
N LEU A 147 -2.67 4.83 -8.00
CA LEU A 147 -1.24 5.16 -7.93
C LEU A 147 -0.70 5.52 -9.32
N LEU A 148 -1.07 4.77 -10.35
CA LEU A 148 -0.65 5.05 -11.72
C LEU A 148 -1.18 6.39 -12.23
N MET A 149 -2.43 6.73 -11.92
CA MET A 149 -3.01 8.02 -12.25
C MET A 149 -2.21 9.16 -11.60
N TRP A 150 -1.92 9.07 -10.30
CA TRP A 150 -1.16 10.11 -9.61
C TRP A 150 0.31 10.14 -10.02
N ALA A 151 0.94 9.01 -10.33
CA ALA A 151 2.27 8.98 -10.93
C ALA A 151 2.30 9.71 -12.28
N THR A 152 1.26 9.50 -13.12
CA THR A 152 1.12 10.18 -14.41
C THR A 152 0.89 11.68 -14.23
N VAL A 153 0.04 12.09 -13.29
CA VAL A 153 -0.17 13.52 -12.96
C VAL A 153 1.13 14.14 -12.46
N GLY A 154 1.84 13.46 -11.54
CA GLY A 154 3.14 13.90 -11.03
C GLY A 154 4.18 14.05 -12.14
N TRP A 155 4.23 13.12 -13.11
CA TRP A 155 5.11 13.22 -14.28
C TRP A 155 4.73 14.39 -15.18
N LEU A 156 3.44 14.58 -15.47
CA LEU A 156 2.97 15.69 -16.33
C LEU A 156 3.29 17.07 -15.74
N ILE A 157 3.22 17.21 -14.42
CA ILE A 157 3.45 18.50 -13.73
C ILE A 157 4.94 18.66 -13.35
N GLY A 158 5.61 17.57 -12.97
CA GLY A 158 7.01 17.58 -12.52
C GLY A 158 8.02 17.76 -13.65
N GLY A 159 7.68 17.33 -14.86
CA GLY A 159 8.49 17.52 -16.05
C GLY A 159 9.97 17.11 -15.86
N ASP A 160 10.86 18.00 -16.22
CA ASP A 160 12.33 17.79 -16.19
C ASP A 160 12.91 17.70 -14.76
N SER A 161 12.11 17.96 -13.72
CA SER A 161 12.54 17.79 -12.32
C SER A 161 12.55 16.34 -11.83
N LEU A 162 12.02 15.42 -12.64
CA LEU A 162 11.96 13.99 -12.34
C LEU A 162 13.08 13.22 -13.10
N PRO A 163 13.56 12.08 -12.57
CA PRO A 163 14.51 11.22 -13.27
C PRO A 163 14.01 10.79 -14.66
N SER A 164 14.94 10.60 -15.60
CA SER A 164 14.63 10.22 -16.99
C SER A 164 13.79 8.94 -17.11
N GLU A 165 13.94 8.01 -16.17
CA GLU A 165 13.22 6.73 -16.10
C GLU A 165 11.71 6.94 -15.93
N PHE A 166 11.28 8.08 -15.38
CA PHE A 166 9.88 8.46 -15.25
C PHE A 166 9.21 8.70 -16.61
N GLY A 167 9.98 8.90 -17.68
CA GLY A 167 9.47 8.95 -19.05
C GLY A 167 8.77 7.66 -19.51
N LEU A 168 8.95 6.54 -18.79
CA LEU A 168 8.21 5.30 -19.02
C LEU A 168 6.78 5.33 -18.47
N ILE A 169 6.48 6.22 -17.50
CA ILE A 169 5.16 6.28 -16.84
C ILE A 169 4.01 6.50 -17.83
N PRO A 170 4.08 7.42 -18.80
CA PRO A 170 3.00 7.60 -19.78
C PRO A 170 2.73 6.36 -20.61
N TRP A 171 3.77 5.63 -21.00
CA TRP A 171 3.63 4.39 -21.77
C TRP A 171 2.96 3.29 -20.94
N ILE A 172 3.39 3.13 -19.69
CA ILE A 172 2.76 2.21 -18.73
C ILE A 172 1.30 2.60 -18.52
N ALA A 173 1.00 3.90 -18.35
CA ALA A 173 -0.34 4.42 -18.16
C ALA A 173 -1.22 4.18 -19.40
N ALA A 174 -0.70 4.35 -20.62
CA ALA A 174 -1.40 4.09 -21.84
C ALA A 174 -1.77 2.60 -21.97
N VAL A 175 -0.81 1.70 -21.78
CA VAL A 175 -1.04 0.25 -21.81
C VAL A 175 -2.04 -0.18 -20.74
N ALA A 176 -1.88 0.32 -19.51
CA ALA A 176 -2.78 0.03 -18.40
C ALA A 176 -4.20 0.57 -18.65
N SER A 177 -4.33 1.74 -19.30
CA SER A 177 -5.64 2.30 -19.67
C SER A 177 -6.36 1.44 -20.71
N VAL A 178 -5.65 0.95 -21.71
CA VAL A 178 -6.21 -0.02 -22.69
C VAL A 178 -6.66 -1.28 -21.96
N PHE A 179 -5.80 -1.83 -21.08
CA PHE A 179 -6.18 -3.00 -20.29
C PHE A 179 -7.41 -2.74 -19.41
N PHE A 180 -7.52 -1.56 -18.80
CA PHE A 180 -8.67 -1.16 -17.97
C PHE A 180 -9.97 -1.14 -18.76
N VAL A 181 -9.96 -0.56 -19.97
CA VAL A 181 -11.12 -0.53 -20.86
C VAL A 181 -11.52 -1.96 -21.27
N VAL A 182 -10.54 -2.76 -21.70
CA VAL A 182 -10.78 -4.18 -22.07
C VAL A 182 -11.34 -4.95 -20.86
N TRP A 183 -10.80 -4.72 -19.67
CA TRP A 183 -11.28 -5.35 -18.43
C TRP A 183 -12.74 -5.01 -18.14
N ILE A 184 -13.12 -3.74 -18.20
CA ILE A 184 -14.51 -3.33 -18.01
C ILE A 184 -15.42 -3.95 -19.07
N LEU A 185 -15.02 -3.92 -20.35
CA LEU A 185 -15.78 -4.50 -21.44
C LEU A 185 -15.97 -6.02 -21.25
N LEU A 186 -14.92 -6.73 -20.83
CA LEU A 186 -14.96 -8.16 -20.55
C LEU A 186 -16.04 -8.52 -19.51
N PHE A 187 -16.16 -7.74 -18.45
CA PHE A 187 -17.14 -8.00 -17.40
C PHE A 187 -18.54 -7.48 -17.72
N ARG A 188 -18.70 -6.50 -18.60
CA ARG A 188 -20.00 -5.87 -18.89
C ARG A 188 -20.62 -6.31 -20.21
N SER A 189 -19.80 -6.67 -21.21
CA SER A 189 -20.33 -7.03 -22.54
C SER A 189 -20.66 -8.51 -22.64
N SER A 190 -21.44 -8.84 -23.69
CA SER A 190 -21.71 -10.24 -24.07
C SER A 190 -20.48 -10.99 -24.56
N LEU A 191 -19.44 -10.27 -25.02
CA LEU A 191 -18.17 -10.84 -25.49
C LEU A 191 -17.45 -11.67 -24.42
N GLY A 192 -17.62 -11.33 -23.14
CA GLY A 192 -17.02 -12.06 -22.02
C GLY A 192 -17.83 -13.26 -21.50
N LYS A 193 -19.02 -13.55 -22.04
CA LYS A 193 -19.89 -14.61 -21.51
C LYS A 193 -19.31 -16.02 -21.64
N SER A 194 -18.45 -16.26 -22.63
CA SER A 194 -17.75 -17.54 -22.81
C SER A 194 -16.51 -17.73 -21.94
N ALA A 195 -16.08 -16.70 -21.22
CA ALA A 195 -14.88 -16.76 -20.36
C ALA A 195 -15.23 -17.34 -19.00
N SER A 196 -15.03 -18.64 -18.79
CA SER A 196 -15.36 -19.37 -17.55
C SER A 196 -14.72 -18.79 -16.27
N PHE A 197 -13.62 -18.03 -16.37
CA PHE A 197 -12.99 -17.39 -15.20
C PHE A 197 -13.84 -16.24 -14.64
N ARG A 198 -14.63 -15.56 -15.50
CA ARG A 198 -15.50 -14.44 -15.12
C ARG A 198 -16.49 -14.85 -14.02
N ASP A 199 -17.00 -16.07 -14.08
CA ASP A 199 -18.02 -16.57 -13.16
C ASP A 199 -17.46 -17.05 -11.83
N ARG A 200 -16.13 -17.03 -11.68
CA ARG A 200 -15.51 -17.39 -10.40
C ARG A 200 -15.91 -16.42 -9.30
N PRO A 201 -16.14 -16.91 -8.08
CA PRO A 201 -16.54 -16.11 -6.92
C PRO A 201 -15.60 -14.91 -6.65
N ALA A 202 -14.29 -15.08 -6.89
CA ALA A 202 -13.28 -14.03 -6.71
C ALA A 202 -13.52 -12.77 -7.58
N PHE A 203 -14.35 -12.85 -8.63
CA PHE A 203 -14.64 -11.72 -9.52
C PHE A 203 -16.06 -11.17 -9.38
N LYS A 204 -16.79 -11.54 -8.30
CA LYS A 204 -18.15 -11.03 -8.05
C LYS A 204 -18.20 -9.50 -8.10
N SER A 205 -17.32 -8.82 -7.37
CA SER A 205 -17.30 -7.36 -7.29
C SER A 205 -17.04 -6.70 -8.65
N PHE A 206 -16.23 -7.31 -9.51
CA PHE A 206 -15.97 -6.80 -10.87
C PHE A 206 -17.19 -6.95 -11.80
N ARG A 207 -17.95 -8.03 -11.65
CA ARG A 207 -19.20 -8.22 -12.41
C ARG A 207 -20.27 -7.20 -12.03
N GLU A 208 -20.33 -6.87 -10.75
CA GLU A 208 -21.33 -5.94 -10.20
C GLU A 208 -20.89 -4.47 -10.31
N ALA A 209 -19.58 -4.22 -10.51
CA ALA A 209 -19.05 -2.86 -10.56
C ALA A 209 -19.40 -2.16 -11.87
N GLY A 210 -20.10 -1.02 -11.78
CA GLY A 210 -20.17 -0.06 -12.87
C GLY A 210 -18.91 0.83 -12.91
N PRO A 211 -18.60 1.52 -14.03
CA PRO A 211 -17.41 2.38 -14.17
C PRO A 211 -17.27 3.42 -13.05
N LEU A 212 -18.38 3.98 -12.60
CA LEU A 212 -18.40 4.97 -11.53
C LEU A 212 -17.92 4.42 -10.17
N ARG A 213 -18.02 3.10 -9.92
CA ARG A 213 -17.51 2.51 -8.69
C ARG A 213 -15.99 2.42 -8.67
N TYR A 214 -15.36 2.16 -9.84
CA TYR A 214 -13.89 2.23 -9.98
C TYR A 214 -13.39 3.66 -9.73
N LEU A 215 -13.99 4.65 -10.41
CA LEU A 215 -13.67 6.06 -10.20
C LEU A 215 -13.92 6.49 -8.75
N GLY A 216 -15.01 6.02 -8.14
CA GLY A 216 -15.34 6.29 -6.75
C GLY A 216 -14.24 5.85 -5.78
N VAL A 217 -13.65 4.67 -5.96
CA VAL A 217 -12.52 4.21 -5.13
C VAL A 217 -11.29 5.09 -5.36
N ILE A 218 -10.96 5.42 -6.62
CA ILE A 218 -9.82 6.28 -6.97
C ILE A 218 -9.95 7.65 -6.29
N VAL A 219 -11.12 8.28 -6.39
CA VAL A 219 -11.40 9.59 -5.78
C VAL A 219 -11.36 9.52 -4.25
N LEU A 220 -11.99 8.51 -3.64
CA LEU A 220 -11.99 8.34 -2.18
C LEU A 220 -10.58 8.08 -1.61
N ARG A 221 -9.68 7.46 -2.38
CA ARG A 221 -8.30 7.18 -1.96
C ARG A 221 -7.37 8.39 -2.11
N SER A 222 -7.64 9.27 -3.07
CA SER A 222 -6.77 10.41 -3.43
C SER A 222 -6.42 11.36 -2.27
N PRO A 223 -7.33 11.69 -1.34
CA PRO A 223 -6.96 12.56 -0.21
C PRO A 223 -5.83 12.00 0.66
N ALA A 224 -5.74 10.67 0.82
CA ALA A 224 -4.69 10.05 1.62
C ALA A 224 -3.30 10.22 0.97
N LEU A 225 -3.20 10.12 -0.36
CA LEU A 225 -1.94 10.37 -1.07
C LEU A 225 -1.57 11.85 -1.06
N LEU A 226 -2.52 12.74 -1.34
CA LEU A 226 -2.24 14.17 -1.35
C LEU A 226 -1.79 14.66 0.03
N ALA A 227 -2.41 14.16 1.09
CA ALA A 227 -1.93 14.41 2.45
C ALA A 227 -0.52 13.82 2.67
N ALA A 228 -0.24 12.61 2.16
CA ALA A 228 1.09 12.02 2.23
C ALA A 228 2.14 12.87 1.50
N VAL A 229 1.82 13.41 0.31
CA VAL A 229 2.72 14.30 -0.42
C VAL A 229 3.12 15.50 0.44
N VAL A 230 2.14 16.15 1.08
CA VAL A 230 2.42 17.30 1.96
C VAL A 230 3.23 16.88 3.18
N ILE A 231 2.77 15.87 3.90
CA ILE A 231 3.38 15.43 5.17
C ILE A 231 4.80 14.90 4.96
N TYR A 232 5.03 14.11 3.90
CA TYR A 232 6.36 13.55 3.65
C TYR A 232 7.35 14.57 3.12
N THR A 233 6.90 15.56 2.33
CA THR A 233 7.73 16.70 1.96
C THR A 233 8.20 17.47 3.20
N LEU A 234 7.31 17.70 4.16
CA LEU A 234 7.68 18.37 5.41
C LEU A 234 8.56 17.49 6.32
N ALA A 235 8.26 16.20 6.38
CA ALA A 235 9.01 15.25 7.19
C ALA A 235 10.44 15.02 6.67
N LEU A 236 10.67 15.07 5.35
CA LEU A 236 12.00 14.96 4.75
C LEU A 236 12.93 16.11 5.14
N ARG A 237 12.39 17.33 5.30
CA ARG A 237 13.17 18.46 5.79
C ARG A 237 13.75 18.22 7.19
N LEU A 238 13.06 17.42 8.01
CA LEU A 238 13.56 17.05 9.34
C LEU A 238 14.74 16.07 9.27
N PHE A 239 14.97 15.46 8.10
CA PHE A 239 16.12 14.64 7.76
C PHE A 239 17.13 15.38 6.89
N ASN A 240 17.06 16.74 6.85
CA ASN A 240 17.92 17.60 6.04
C ASN A 240 17.84 17.31 4.53
N VAL A 241 16.69 16.86 4.04
CA VAL A 241 16.45 16.62 2.62
C VAL A 241 15.35 17.55 2.12
N ASP A 242 15.74 18.47 1.24
CA ASP A 242 14.81 19.39 0.59
C ASP A 242 14.25 18.77 -0.68
N THR A 243 12.95 18.79 -0.79
CA THR A 243 12.22 18.39 -2.00
C THR A 243 10.99 19.28 -2.19
N SER A 244 10.52 19.38 -3.41
CA SER A 244 9.29 20.11 -3.72
C SER A 244 8.06 19.19 -3.62
N PHE A 245 6.88 19.78 -3.38
CA PHE A 245 5.63 19.03 -3.42
C PHE A 245 5.37 18.39 -4.79
N LEU A 246 5.83 19.02 -5.87
CA LEU A 246 5.65 18.50 -7.23
C LEU A 246 6.53 17.27 -7.48
N GLN A 247 7.80 17.32 -7.08
CA GLN A 247 8.66 16.14 -7.13
C GLN A 247 8.09 14.99 -6.28
N MET A 248 7.65 15.31 -5.05
CA MET A 248 7.07 14.31 -4.17
C MET A 248 5.79 13.69 -4.75
N LEU A 249 4.97 14.47 -5.46
CA LEU A 249 3.80 13.96 -6.16
C LEU A 249 4.17 12.94 -7.25
N GLY A 250 5.30 13.11 -7.92
CA GLY A 250 5.84 12.13 -8.86
C GLY A 250 6.42 10.89 -8.16
N TYR A 251 7.23 11.09 -7.11
CA TYR A 251 7.96 10.02 -6.43
C TYR A 251 7.08 9.12 -5.57
N LEU A 252 6.16 9.70 -4.81
CA LEU A 252 5.42 8.98 -3.78
C LEU A 252 4.53 7.85 -4.31
N PRO A 253 3.80 8.01 -5.43
CA PRO A 253 3.06 6.89 -6.02
C PRO A 253 3.95 5.72 -6.40
N VAL A 254 5.16 5.99 -6.93
CA VAL A 254 6.15 4.95 -7.31
C VAL A 254 6.67 4.23 -6.06
N ILE A 255 6.98 4.97 -5.00
CA ILE A 255 7.40 4.41 -3.70
C ILE A 255 6.28 3.54 -3.11
N PHE A 256 5.03 3.97 -3.21
CA PHE A 256 3.88 3.19 -2.72
C PHE A 256 3.64 1.91 -3.53
N PHE A 257 3.92 1.91 -4.83
CA PHE A 257 3.99 0.66 -5.60
C PHE A 257 5.05 -0.29 -5.03
N GLY A 258 6.24 0.23 -4.69
CA GLY A 258 7.28 -0.54 -4.02
C GLY A 258 6.82 -1.08 -2.66
N ALA A 259 6.06 -0.30 -1.90
CA ALA A 259 5.52 -0.73 -0.61
C ALA A 259 4.44 -1.83 -0.73
N ALA A 260 3.75 -1.92 -1.86
CA ALA A 260 2.78 -2.98 -2.16
C ALA A 260 3.44 -4.29 -2.59
N THR A 261 4.74 -4.26 -2.95
CA THR A 261 5.49 -5.47 -3.35
C THR A 261 5.65 -6.40 -2.15
N PRO A 262 5.34 -7.71 -2.29
CA PRO A 262 5.53 -8.67 -1.22
C PRO A 262 7.01 -8.75 -0.79
N GLY A 263 7.25 -8.61 0.50
CA GLY A 263 8.59 -8.71 1.09
C GLY A 263 8.60 -8.20 2.53
N PRO A 264 9.52 -8.68 3.37
CA PRO A 264 9.63 -8.20 4.75
C PRO A 264 10.08 -6.74 4.78
N MET A 265 9.57 -6.01 5.78
CA MET A 265 9.97 -4.63 6.12
C MET A 265 9.83 -3.60 4.98
N ARG A 266 9.05 -3.91 3.93
CA ARG A 266 8.86 -3.03 2.75
C ARG A 266 10.17 -2.55 2.13
N THR A 267 11.16 -3.44 2.06
CA THR A 267 12.52 -3.13 1.60
C THR A 267 12.57 -2.50 0.21
N VAL A 268 11.67 -2.90 -0.70
CA VAL A 268 11.57 -2.31 -2.04
C VAL A 268 11.25 -0.82 -1.95
N ALA A 269 10.32 -0.42 -1.09
CA ALA A 269 9.97 0.99 -0.91
C ALA A 269 11.14 1.79 -0.28
N ILE A 270 11.86 1.21 0.70
CA ILE A 270 13.04 1.85 1.29
C ILE A 270 14.13 2.02 0.22
N THR A 271 14.34 1.02 -0.63
CA THR A 271 15.29 1.09 -1.74
C THR A 271 14.91 2.18 -2.74
N LEU A 272 13.61 2.33 -3.05
CA LEU A 272 13.13 3.41 -3.93
C LEU A 272 13.37 4.80 -3.33
N TRP A 273 13.22 4.98 -2.01
CA TRP A 273 13.62 6.23 -1.36
C TRP A 273 15.07 6.58 -1.66
N VAL A 274 15.99 5.63 -1.52
CA VAL A 274 17.42 5.84 -1.77
C VAL A 274 17.71 6.09 -3.26
N ILE A 275 17.07 5.38 -4.17
CA ILE A 275 17.28 5.55 -5.61
C ILE A 275 16.80 6.93 -6.08
N LEU A 276 15.67 7.40 -5.57
CA LEU A 276 15.04 8.65 -6.03
C LEU A 276 15.67 9.91 -5.43
N PHE A 277 16.52 9.78 -4.41
CA PHE A 277 17.21 10.90 -3.77
C PHE A 277 18.73 10.66 -3.74
N PRO A 278 19.40 10.70 -4.89
CA PRO A 278 20.85 10.50 -4.96
C PRO A 278 21.59 11.56 -4.15
N GLY A 279 22.64 11.15 -3.42
CA GLY A 279 23.39 12.01 -2.52
C GLY A 279 22.86 12.09 -1.09
N HIS A 280 21.69 11.49 -0.80
CA HIS A 280 21.07 11.45 0.52
C HIS A 280 20.83 10.00 0.97
N GLU A 281 21.75 9.10 0.67
CA GLU A 281 21.56 7.65 0.85
C GLU A 281 21.30 7.27 2.32
N GLY A 282 21.99 7.92 3.27
CA GLY A 282 21.81 7.68 4.70
C GLY A 282 20.47 8.18 5.22
N GLU A 283 20.16 9.44 4.94
CA GLU A 283 18.93 10.11 5.32
C GLU A 283 17.71 9.37 4.75
N MET A 284 17.76 8.97 3.49
CA MET A 284 16.67 8.25 2.83
C MET A 284 16.49 6.83 3.34
N THR A 285 17.60 6.15 3.68
CA THR A 285 17.52 4.83 4.34
C THR A 285 16.91 4.96 5.72
N ALA A 286 17.36 5.93 6.51
CA ALA A 286 16.84 6.20 7.85
C ALA A 286 15.36 6.61 7.80
N PHE A 287 15.01 7.56 6.93
CA PHE A 287 13.64 8.01 6.75
C PHE A 287 12.72 6.87 6.31
N GLY A 288 13.08 6.16 5.25
CA GLY A 288 12.28 5.06 4.72
C GLY A 288 12.07 3.95 5.76
N PHE A 289 13.12 3.59 6.50
CA PHE A 289 13.03 2.59 7.56
C PHE A 289 12.10 3.04 8.69
N VAL A 290 12.28 4.24 9.22
CA VAL A 290 11.47 4.77 10.32
C VAL A 290 10.02 4.96 9.89
N GLN A 291 9.79 5.60 8.75
CA GLN A 291 8.45 5.92 8.25
C GLN A 291 7.62 4.66 8.01
N HIS A 292 8.18 3.67 7.30
CA HIS A 292 7.43 2.45 6.97
C HIS A 292 7.13 1.59 8.20
N ASN A 293 8.10 1.47 9.12
CA ASN A 293 7.89 0.71 10.36
C ASN A 293 6.94 1.44 11.32
N PHE A 294 7.11 2.75 11.51
CA PHE A 294 6.17 3.56 12.29
C PHE A 294 4.74 3.36 11.80
N PHE A 295 4.52 3.44 10.50
CA PHE A 295 3.20 3.32 9.91
C PHE A 295 2.55 1.96 10.20
N ILE A 296 3.32 0.87 10.11
CA ILE A 296 2.86 -0.48 10.44
C ILE A 296 2.51 -0.59 11.93
N PHE A 297 3.42 -0.18 12.81
CA PHE A 297 3.23 -0.31 14.26
C PHE A 297 2.16 0.64 14.79
N PHE A 298 2.09 1.85 14.28
CA PHE A 298 1.07 2.82 14.70
C PHE A 298 -0.34 2.38 14.29
N ASN A 299 -0.50 1.88 13.06
CA ASN A 299 -1.77 1.32 12.63
C ASN A 299 -2.18 0.10 13.47
N ALA A 300 -1.24 -0.76 13.84
CA ALA A 300 -1.51 -1.84 14.76
C ALA A 300 -1.89 -1.35 16.16
N ALA A 301 -1.26 -0.29 16.65
CA ALA A 301 -1.62 0.36 17.92
C ALA A 301 -3.05 0.93 17.86
N ILE A 302 -3.45 1.57 16.75
CA ILE A 302 -4.86 1.92 16.50
C ILE A 302 -5.75 0.65 16.60
N GLY A 303 -5.31 -0.46 16.03
CA GLY A 303 -6.02 -1.74 16.10
C GLY A 303 -6.25 -2.23 17.53
N LEU A 304 -5.27 -2.06 18.42
CA LEU A 304 -5.38 -2.45 19.82
C LEU A 304 -6.52 -1.72 20.54
N LEU A 305 -6.79 -0.45 20.18
CA LEU A 305 -7.92 0.31 20.74
C LEU A 305 -9.28 -0.36 20.45
N PHE A 306 -9.37 -1.06 19.34
CA PHE A 306 -10.58 -1.75 18.90
C PHE A 306 -10.64 -3.24 19.30
N LEU A 307 -9.53 -3.81 19.78
CA LEU A 307 -9.40 -5.25 20.02
C LEU A 307 -10.45 -5.77 21.03
N ARG A 308 -10.66 -5.05 22.13
CA ARG A 308 -11.66 -5.43 23.15
C ARG A 308 -13.07 -5.49 22.57
N ARG A 309 -13.42 -4.51 21.73
CA ARG A 309 -14.72 -4.48 21.06
C ARG A 309 -14.82 -5.60 20.03
N ALA A 310 -13.78 -5.81 19.23
CA ALA A 310 -13.73 -6.87 18.24
C ALA A 310 -13.90 -8.26 18.87
N ASN A 311 -13.19 -8.53 19.97
CA ASN A 311 -13.32 -9.81 20.69
C ASN A 311 -14.74 -10.04 21.21
N ARG A 312 -15.35 -9.03 21.81
CA ARG A 312 -16.74 -9.13 22.31
C ARG A 312 -17.73 -9.37 21.15
N GLU A 313 -17.51 -8.77 20.00
CA GLU A 313 -18.40 -8.92 18.85
C GLU A 313 -18.20 -10.24 18.09
N LEU A 314 -17.04 -10.90 18.24
CA LEU A 314 -16.72 -12.15 17.57
C LEU A 314 -16.93 -13.40 18.44
N PHE A 315 -16.77 -13.27 19.76
CA PHE A 315 -16.68 -14.42 20.68
C PHE A 315 -17.58 -14.28 21.92
N GLY A 316 -18.18 -13.11 22.16
CA GLY A 316 -19.16 -12.84 23.22
C GLY A 316 -20.55 -12.91 22.71
#